data_f90c1bc606cc1d98ada9889808d24b21
#
_entry.id   f90c1bc606cc1d98ada9889808d24b21
#
_cell.length_a   1.000
_cell.length_b   1.000
_cell.length_c   1.000
_cell.angle_alpha   90.00
_cell.angle_beta   90.00
_cell.angle_gamma   90.00
#
_symmetry.space_group_name_H-M   'P 1'
#
loop_
_entity.id
_entity.type
_entity.pdbx_description
1 polymer ?
#
loop_
_entity_poly.entity_id
_entity_poly.type
_entity_poly.pdbx_seq_one_letter_code
_entity_poly.pdbx_strand_id
1 'polypeptide(L)'
;FSITPSEPTQVLPPRPPAGSGAVVTVGRDRHPYRFIKWLVALVVIALLAVVAAIVDQTFRARAEKDIAATIAKSIGANASTVGVTIHNLPFLGVLVTDELQGIDTTISKATVDRDDTTVTFRDVDIHANGIRHAREESQAVAETMSATGRIDWSELSRLAGGKVTYNDDTGETGRVAIVREMTVLGARVDVSITAVPGVKTTSRRVTLSSPSASLDDIPIPDVLLKPILDGITSRFTLPDLGNLHYESLKATPQGL
;
A
#
# COMPACT_ATOMS: atom_id res chain seq x y z
N PHE A 1 -55.92 -77.23 -32.66
CA PHE A 1 -56.73 -77.73 -31.52
C PHE A 1 -56.35 -76.97 -30.30
N SER A 2 -57.21 -76.03 -29.92
CA SER A 2 -56.99 -75.27 -28.71
C SER A 2 -58.34 -75.13 -28.03
N ILE A 3 -58.41 -75.56 -26.81
CA ILE A 3 -59.60 -75.47 -25.95
C ILE A 3 -59.28 -74.46 -24.86
N THR A 4 -60.08 -73.39 -24.90
CA THR A 4 -60.11 -72.36 -23.85
C THR A 4 -60.98 -72.82 -22.67
N PRO A 5 -60.62 -72.68 -21.42
CA PRO A 5 -61.53 -72.78 -20.35
C PRO A 5 -61.95 -71.39 -19.84
N SER A 6 -63.21 -71.35 -19.48
CA SER A 6 -64.07 -70.25 -19.05
C SER A 6 -63.67 -69.67 -17.73
N GLU A 7 -63.80 -68.40 -17.63
CA GLU A 7 -63.63 -67.53 -16.44
C GLU A 7 -64.80 -67.69 -15.46
N PRO A 8 -64.58 -67.80 -14.16
CA PRO A 8 -65.67 -67.79 -13.15
C PRO A 8 -66.02 -66.36 -12.76
N THR A 9 -67.27 -66.04 -12.87
CA THR A 9 -67.95 -64.82 -12.45
C THR A 9 -67.74 -64.54 -10.99
N GLN A 10 -67.05 -63.48 -10.63
CA GLN A 10 -66.97 -62.96 -9.26
C GLN A 10 -68.19 -62.14 -8.92
N VAL A 11 -68.91 -62.58 -7.89
CA VAL A 11 -70.02 -61.88 -7.26
C VAL A 11 -69.47 -60.79 -6.35
N LEU A 12 -69.83 -59.51 -6.67
CA LEU A 12 -69.51 -58.41 -5.76
C LEU A 12 -70.32 -58.50 -4.46
N PRO A 13 -69.66 -58.24 -3.33
CA PRO A 13 -70.39 -58.08 -2.03
C PRO A 13 -71.03 -56.68 -1.94
N PRO A 14 -72.10 -56.54 -1.19
CA PRO A 14 -72.90 -55.31 -1.12
C PRO A 14 -72.16 -54.18 -0.43
N ARG A 15 -72.36 -53.01 -0.91
CA ARG A 15 -71.81 -51.72 -0.46
C ARG A 15 -72.40 -51.34 0.90
N PRO A 16 -71.59 -51.05 1.98
CA PRO A 16 -72.12 -50.53 3.21
C PRO A 16 -72.53 -49.03 3.07
N PRO A 17 -73.51 -48.59 3.91
CA PRO A 17 -74.06 -47.24 3.79
C PRO A 17 -73.06 -46.13 4.17
N ALA A 18 -73.18 -44.98 3.52
CA ALA A 18 -72.41 -43.79 3.76
C ALA A 18 -72.64 -43.26 5.19
N GLY A 19 -71.67 -43.51 6.09
CA GLY A 19 -71.61 -42.85 7.37
C GLY A 19 -70.86 -41.56 7.27
N SER A 20 -71.50 -40.44 7.60
CA SER A 20 -70.88 -39.12 7.73
C SER A 20 -69.88 -39.16 8.87
N GLY A 21 -68.62 -39.55 8.58
CA GLY A 21 -67.48 -39.38 9.42
C GLY A 21 -66.87 -38.03 9.24
N ALA A 22 -67.00 -37.17 10.24
CA ALA A 22 -66.24 -35.91 10.27
C ALA A 22 -64.75 -36.25 10.21
N VAL A 23 -64.06 -35.77 9.15
CA VAL A 23 -62.61 -35.84 9.06
C VAL A 23 -62.06 -34.82 10.05
N VAL A 24 -61.69 -35.28 11.23
CA VAL A 24 -60.84 -34.53 12.13
C VAL A 24 -59.46 -34.53 11.50
N THR A 25 -59.11 -33.43 10.81
CA THR A 25 -57.74 -33.12 10.45
C THR A 25 -56.97 -32.85 11.73
N VAL A 26 -56.26 -33.88 12.21
CA VAL A 26 -55.27 -33.70 13.24
C VAL A 26 -54.22 -32.74 12.66
N GLY A 27 -54.30 -31.48 13.07
CA GLY A 27 -53.28 -30.49 12.81
C GLY A 27 -51.96 -31.07 13.32
N ARG A 28 -51.03 -31.25 12.39
CA ARG A 28 -49.65 -31.62 12.67
C ARG A 28 -49.07 -30.46 13.47
N ASP A 29 -49.03 -30.58 14.79
CA ASP A 29 -48.36 -29.64 15.67
C ASP A 29 -46.89 -29.55 15.22
N ARG A 30 -46.59 -28.54 14.37
CA ARG A 30 -45.25 -28.11 14.11
C ARG A 30 -44.75 -27.53 15.41
N HIS A 31 -43.90 -28.27 16.11
CA HIS A 31 -43.29 -27.85 17.35
C HIS A 31 -42.57 -26.51 17.16
N PRO A 32 -43.14 -25.38 17.57
CA PRO A 32 -42.50 -24.06 17.39
C PRO A 32 -41.18 -23.96 18.18
N TYR A 33 -41.02 -24.80 19.19
CA TYR A 33 -39.82 -24.82 20.04
C TYR A 33 -38.52 -25.21 19.32
N ARG A 34 -38.57 -25.98 18.24
CA ARG A 34 -37.34 -26.30 17.46
C ARG A 34 -36.88 -25.10 16.68
N PHE A 35 -37.80 -24.34 16.10
CA PHE A 35 -37.48 -23.12 15.34
C PHE A 35 -36.92 -22.04 16.28
N ILE A 36 -37.51 -21.88 17.47
CA ILE A 36 -37.04 -20.92 18.48
C ILE A 36 -35.60 -21.26 18.93
N LYS A 37 -35.27 -22.53 19.16
CA LYS A 37 -33.92 -22.97 19.52
C LYS A 37 -32.90 -22.61 18.43
N TRP A 38 -33.24 -22.83 17.16
CA TRP A 38 -32.39 -22.46 16.04
C TRP A 38 -32.23 -20.95 15.93
N LEU A 39 -33.29 -20.18 16.15
CA LEU A 39 -33.25 -18.72 16.13
C LEU A 39 -32.41 -18.17 17.29
N VAL A 40 -32.56 -18.71 18.49
CA VAL A 40 -31.70 -18.35 19.63
C VAL A 40 -30.23 -18.71 19.36
N ALA A 41 -29.95 -19.90 18.83
CA ALA A 41 -28.59 -20.28 18.44
C ALA A 41 -27.98 -19.34 17.41
N LEU A 42 -28.76 -18.94 16.40
CA LEU A 42 -28.33 -17.99 15.38
C LEU A 42 -28.04 -16.60 15.97
N VAL A 43 -28.89 -16.10 16.87
CA VAL A 43 -28.67 -14.84 17.58
C VAL A 43 -27.42 -14.90 18.45
N VAL A 44 -27.18 -15.99 19.16
CA VAL A 44 -25.97 -16.18 19.97
C VAL A 44 -24.72 -16.21 19.08
N ILE A 45 -24.76 -16.93 17.96
CA ILE A 45 -23.64 -16.95 17.00
C ILE A 45 -23.38 -15.57 16.43
N ALA A 46 -24.43 -14.83 16.04
CA ALA A 46 -24.29 -13.46 15.55
C ALA A 46 -23.70 -12.53 16.61
N LEU A 47 -24.14 -12.64 17.86
CA LEU A 47 -23.58 -11.86 18.98
C LEU A 47 -22.10 -12.19 19.20
N LEU A 48 -21.72 -13.46 19.19
CA LEU A 48 -20.33 -13.89 19.32
C LEU A 48 -19.47 -13.38 18.15
N ALA A 49 -19.99 -13.39 16.92
CA ALA A 49 -19.30 -12.84 15.76
C ALA A 49 -19.07 -11.32 15.88
N VAL A 50 -20.06 -10.57 16.40
CA VAL A 50 -19.92 -9.13 16.66
C VAL A 50 -18.88 -8.87 17.75
N VAL A 51 -18.90 -9.63 18.84
CA VAL A 51 -17.90 -9.50 19.91
C VAL A 51 -16.50 -9.82 19.37
N ALA A 52 -16.37 -10.91 18.59
CA ALA A 52 -15.09 -11.27 17.97
C ALA A 52 -14.58 -10.16 17.05
N ALA A 53 -15.44 -9.54 16.24
CA ALA A 53 -15.06 -8.43 15.36
C ALA A 53 -14.61 -7.18 16.14
N ILE A 54 -15.27 -6.85 17.25
CA ILE A 54 -14.89 -5.72 18.12
C ILE A 54 -13.52 -5.98 18.76
N VAL A 55 -13.30 -7.19 19.25
CA VAL A 55 -12.02 -7.62 19.85
C VAL A 55 -10.93 -7.52 18.78
N ASP A 56 -11.15 -8.08 17.60
CA ASP A 56 -10.20 -8.05 16.47
C ASP A 56 -9.79 -6.62 16.10
N GLN A 57 -10.75 -5.71 15.95
CA GLN A 57 -10.48 -4.29 15.66
C GLN A 57 -9.67 -3.59 16.76
N THR A 58 -9.95 -3.93 18.02
CA THR A 58 -9.23 -3.33 19.15
C THR A 58 -7.78 -3.78 19.20
N PHE A 59 -7.52 -5.07 18.94
CA PHE A 59 -6.17 -5.60 18.87
C PHE A 59 -5.39 -5.04 17.66
N ARG A 60 -6.04 -4.95 16.49
CA ARG A 60 -5.45 -4.34 15.30
C ARG A 60 -5.06 -2.88 15.55
N ALA A 61 -5.96 -2.07 16.10
CA ALA A 61 -5.70 -0.65 16.38
C ALA A 61 -4.56 -0.44 17.39
N ARG A 62 -4.36 -1.37 18.33
CA ARG A 62 -3.19 -1.34 19.23
C ARG A 62 -1.92 -1.68 18.48
N ALA A 63 -1.92 -2.76 17.70
CA ALA A 63 -0.76 -3.17 16.91
C ALA A 63 -0.32 -2.05 15.93
N GLU A 64 -1.27 -1.41 15.24
CA GLU A 64 -0.99 -0.26 14.36
C GLU A 64 -0.30 0.88 15.11
N LYS A 65 -0.76 1.21 16.33
CA LYS A 65 -0.12 2.24 17.17
C LYS A 65 1.26 1.85 17.66
N ASP A 66 1.45 0.60 18.07
CA ASP A 66 2.73 0.11 18.57
C ASP A 66 3.77 0.08 17.43
N ILE A 67 3.38 -0.36 16.24
CA ILE A 67 4.23 -0.33 15.04
C ILE A 67 4.55 1.13 14.66
N ALA A 68 3.56 2.02 14.65
CA ALA A 68 3.78 3.44 14.35
C ALA A 68 4.76 4.08 15.34
N ALA A 69 4.66 3.76 16.64
CA ALA A 69 5.56 4.25 17.66
C ALA A 69 7.00 3.71 17.47
N THR A 70 7.13 2.44 17.10
CA THR A 70 8.43 1.80 16.82
C THR A 70 9.09 2.44 15.59
N ILE A 71 8.36 2.62 14.49
CA ILE A 71 8.85 3.29 13.29
C ILE A 71 9.26 4.73 13.62
N ALA A 72 8.39 5.48 14.29
CA ALA A 72 8.68 6.87 14.67
C ALA A 72 9.97 6.98 15.50
N LYS A 73 10.17 6.06 16.45
CA LYS A 73 11.40 6.00 17.25
C LYS A 73 12.64 5.71 16.40
N SER A 74 12.54 4.79 15.43
CA SER A 74 13.67 4.41 14.57
C SER A 74 14.12 5.53 13.64
N ILE A 75 13.20 6.38 13.20
CA ILE A 75 13.48 7.53 12.30
C ILE A 75 13.61 8.87 13.06
N GLY A 76 13.59 8.85 14.40
CA GLY A 76 13.65 10.08 15.20
C GLY A 76 12.46 11.03 15.02
N ALA A 77 11.32 10.51 14.58
CA ALA A 77 10.10 11.27 14.34
C ALA A 77 9.11 11.21 15.50
N ASN A 78 8.08 12.05 15.47
CA ASN A 78 6.97 11.96 16.42
C ASN A 78 5.97 10.88 15.94
N ALA A 79 5.51 10.01 16.85
CA ALA A 79 4.53 8.96 16.54
C ALA A 79 3.24 9.49 15.87
N SER A 80 2.85 10.73 16.15
CA SER A 80 1.69 11.36 15.50
C SER A 80 1.86 11.67 14.01
N THR A 81 3.10 11.60 13.49
CA THR A 81 3.41 11.83 12.08
C THR A 81 3.54 10.54 11.28
N VAL A 82 3.35 9.39 11.94
CA VAL A 82 3.40 8.06 11.34
C VAL A 82 2.02 7.42 11.44
N GLY A 83 1.43 7.10 10.31
CA GLY A 83 0.20 6.31 10.20
C GLY A 83 0.54 4.88 9.79
N VAL A 84 -0.10 3.90 10.42
CA VAL A 84 0.02 2.48 10.03
C VAL A 84 -1.37 1.92 9.89
N THR A 85 -1.59 1.18 8.81
CA THR A 85 -2.85 0.46 8.55
C THR A 85 -2.54 -0.99 8.20
N ILE A 86 -3.17 -1.92 8.91
CA ILE A 86 -2.99 -3.36 8.69
C ILE A 86 -4.19 -3.90 7.92
N HIS A 87 -3.95 -4.63 6.83
CA HIS A 87 -4.99 -5.14 5.92
C HIS A 87 -5.46 -6.58 6.21
N ASN A 88 -5.13 -7.15 7.35
CA ASN A 88 -5.59 -8.49 7.73
C ASN A 88 -7.03 -8.48 8.27
N LEU A 89 -7.87 -9.38 7.74
CA LEU A 89 -9.21 -9.65 8.25
C LEU A 89 -9.44 -11.18 8.31
N PRO A 90 -9.65 -11.79 9.48
CA PRO A 90 -9.50 -11.19 10.82
C PRO A 90 -8.03 -10.96 11.19
N PHE A 91 -7.73 -9.88 11.93
CA PHE A 91 -6.36 -9.58 12.38
C PHE A 91 -5.80 -10.67 13.30
N LEU A 92 -6.65 -11.20 14.19
CA LEU A 92 -6.26 -12.29 15.11
C LEU A 92 -5.85 -13.58 14.38
N GLY A 93 -6.15 -13.71 13.08
CA GLY A 93 -5.64 -14.80 12.24
C GLY A 93 -4.13 -14.87 12.20
N VAL A 94 -3.44 -13.74 12.32
CA VAL A 94 -1.97 -13.65 12.38
C VAL A 94 -1.38 -14.50 13.49
N LEU A 95 -2.08 -14.64 14.62
CA LEU A 95 -1.63 -15.48 15.74
C LEU A 95 -1.53 -16.96 15.38
N VAL A 96 -2.28 -17.40 14.37
CA VAL A 96 -2.33 -18.78 13.91
C VAL A 96 -1.46 -18.99 12.68
N THR A 97 -1.55 -18.08 11.71
CA THR A 97 -0.86 -18.21 10.42
C THR A 97 0.57 -17.66 10.44
N ASP A 98 0.89 -16.75 11.37
CA ASP A 98 2.14 -15.97 11.40
C ASP A 98 2.38 -15.15 10.11
N GLU A 99 1.29 -14.80 9.42
CA GLU A 99 1.32 -14.07 8.16
C GLU A 99 0.42 -12.84 8.22
N LEU A 100 0.89 -11.72 7.66
CA LEU A 100 0.12 -10.52 7.39
C LEU A 100 -0.07 -10.34 5.88
N GLN A 101 -1.30 -10.05 5.45
CA GLN A 101 -1.61 -9.81 4.04
C GLN A 101 -0.96 -8.53 3.53
N GLY A 102 -0.99 -7.48 4.35
CA GLY A 102 -0.36 -6.22 3.99
C GLY A 102 -0.34 -5.19 5.11
N ILE A 103 0.61 -4.28 5.02
CA ILE A 103 0.74 -3.10 5.87
C ILE A 103 1.00 -1.89 4.98
N ASP A 104 0.21 -0.83 5.19
CA ASP A 104 0.46 0.48 4.65
C ASP A 104 1.00 1.39 5.75
N THR A 105 2.07 2.09 5.46
CA THR A 105 2.67 3.06 6.38
C THR A 105 2.80 4.41 5.70
N THR A 106 2.27 5.45 6.31
CA THR A 106 2.38 6.84 5.85
C THR A 106 3.23 7.62 6.84
N ILE A 107 4.22 8.37 6.35
CA ILE A 107 5.10 9.20 7.19
C ILE A 107 5.11 10.61 6.61
N SER A 108 4.57 11.57 7.34
CA SER A 108 4.49 12.96 6.88
C SER A 108 5.87 13.61 6.70
N LYS A 109 6.84 13.22 7.54
CA LYS A 109 8.21 13.71 7.49
C LYS A 109 9.16 12.67 8.05
N ALA A 110 10.15 12.27 7.26
CA ALA A 110 11.26 11.40 7.68
C ALA A 110 12.59 12.13 7.41
N THR A 111 13.48 12.08 8.37
CA THR A 111 14.83 12.65 8.23
C THR A 111 15.84 11.51 8.29
N VAL A 112 16.68 11.43 7.28
CA VAL A 112 17.73 10.42 7.18
C VAL A 112 19.09 11.11 7.27
N ASP A 113 19.82 10.78 8.29
CA ASP A 113 21.19 11.26 8.50
C ASP A 113 22.18 10.20 8.03
N ARG A 114 23.01 10.54 7.06
CA ARG A 114 24.04 9.65 6.57
C ARG A 114 25.24 10.42 6.03
N ASP A 115 26.45 9.95 6.37
CA ASP A 115 27.73 10.45 5.84
C ASP A 115 27.81 11.99 5.84
N ASP A 116 27.50 12.62 6.96
CA ASP A 116 27.45 14.08 7.17
C ASP A 116 26.38 14.82 6.34
N THR A 117 25.47 14.09 5.71
CA THR A 117 24.37 14.68 4.95
C THR A 117 23.02 14.27 5.53
N THR A 118 22.26 15.28 5.95
CA THR A 118 20.88 15.09 6.41
C THR A 118 19.93 15.35 5.23
N VAL A 119 19.07 14.40 4.90
CA VAL A 119 18.05 14.52 3.86
C VAL A 119 16.66 14.36 4.48
N THR A 120 15.79 15.32 4.21
CA THR A 120 14.41 15.29 4.67
C THR A 120 13.48 14.85 3.54
N PHE A 121 12.79 13.74 3.76
CA PHE A 121 11.70 13.25 2.91
C PHE A 121 10.37 13.68 3.48
N ARG A 122 9.40 13.92 2.62
CA ARG A 122 8.01 14.22 2.96
C ARG A 122 7.07 13.26 2.27
N ASP A 123 5.89 13.12 2.86
CA ASP A 123 4.80 12.33 2.29
C ASP A 123 5.29 10.95 1.82
N VAL A 124 5.96 10.24 2.76
CA VAL A 124 6.49 8.91 2.47
C VAL A 124 5.37 7.90 2.68
N ASP A 125 5.04 7.17 1.62
CA ASP A 125 4.08 6.08 1.62
C ASP A 125 4.80 4.77 1.35
N ILE A 126 4.61 3.78 2.24
CA ILE A 126 5.22 2.46 2.14
C ILE A 126 4.11 1.42 2.12
N HIS A 127 4.14 0.54 1.14
CA HIS A 127 3.24 -0.59 1.00
C HIS A 127 4.04 -1.88 1.06
N ALA A 128 3.73 -2.75 2.02
CA ALA A 128 4.34 -4.06 2.14
C ALA A 128 3.25 -5.14 2.10
N ASN A 129 3.43 -6.18 1.29
CA ASN A 129 2.47 -7.26 1.14
C ASN A 129 3.14 -8.63 1.35
N GLY A 130 2.33 -9.62 1.77
CA GLY A 130 2.78 -10.99 1.97
C GLY A 130 3.85 -11.10 3.06
N ILE A 131 3.61 -10.51 4.24
CA ILE A 131 4.59 -10.49 5.33
C ILE A 131 4.52 -11.80 6.09
N ARG A 132 5.61 -12.56 6.08
CA ARG A 132 5.78 -13.82 6.82
C ARG A 132 6.59 -13.57 8.08
N HIS A 133 6.43 -14.45 9.07
CA HIS A 133 7.02 -14.32 10.42
C HIS A 133 6.68 -12.99 11.09
N ALA A 134 5.41 -12.57 10.92
CA ALA A 134 4.93 -11.27 11.34
C ALA A 134 4.95 -11.08 12.87
N ARG A 135 5.03 -12.16 13.65
CA ARG A 135 5.13 -12.10 15.11
C ARG A 135 6.55 -11.85 15.62
N GLU A 136 7.55 -12.08 14.80
CA GLU A 136 8.96 -11.88 15.14
C GLU A 136 9.56 -10.79 14.24
N GLU A 137 9.62 -9.57 14.75
CA GLU A 137 10.09 -8.39 14.00
C GLU A 137 11.46 -8.62 13.31
N SER A 138 12.37 -9.34 13.97
CA SER A 138 13.71 -9.63 13.42
C SER A 138 13.72 -10.63 12.26
N GLN A 139 12.64 -11.39 12.08
CA GLN A 139 12.50 -12.42 11.05
C GLN A 139 11.42 -12.07 10.02
N ALA A 140 10.70 -10.99 10.24
CA ALA A 140 9.62 -10.55 9.34
C ALA A 140 10.17 -10.26 7.94
N VAL A 141 9.58 -10.90 6.93
CA VAL A 141 9.97 -10.73 5.52
C VAL A 141 8.73 -10.45 4.69
N ALA A 142 8.71 -9.31 4.01
CA ALA A 142 7.68 -8.99 3.04
C ALA A 142 7.99 -9.64 1.68
N GLU A 143 6.99 -10.19 1.02
CA GLU A 143 7.11 -10.74 -0.34
C GLU A 143 7.32 -9.61 -1.35
N THR A 144 6.57 -8.53 -1.20
CA THR A 144 6.74 -7.31 -1.99
C THR A 144 6.70 -6.08 -1.10
N MET A 145 7.55 -5.10 -1.43
CA MET A 145 7.57 -3.82 -0.75
C MET A 145 7.81 -2.72 -1.77
N SER A 146 7.02 -1.67 -1.70
CA SER A 146 7.20 -0.45 -2.48
C SER A 146 7.14 0.77 -1.56
N ALA A 147 7.89 1.81 -1.91
CA ALA A 147 7.88 3.06 -1.19
C ALA A 147 7.93 4.23 -2.16
N THR A 148 7.16 5.27 -1.86
CA THR A 148 7.24 6.57 -2.53
C THR A 148 7.52 7.64 -1.50
N GLY A 149 8.16 8.71 -1.91
CA GLY A 149 8.45 9.83 -1.02
C GLY A 149 8.88 11.04 -1.83
N ARG A 150 8.81 12.21 -1.25
CA ARG A 150 9.12 13.48 -1.90
C ARG A 150 10.21 14.22 -1.16
N ILE A 151 11.09 14.88 -1.91
CA ILE A 151 12.08 15.84 -1.41
C ILE A 151 11.66 17.21 -1.88
N ASP A 152 11.47 18.16 -0.96
CA ASP A 152 11.07 19.53 -1.28
C ASP A 152 12.17 20.26 -2.07
N TRP A 153 11.79 21.21 -2.93
CA TRP A 153 12.73 22.02 -3.73
C TRP A 153 13.71 22.83 -2.87
N SER A 154 13.30 23.26 -1.70
CA SER A 154 14.17 23.95 -0.73
C SER A 154 15.26 23.03 -0.20
N GLU A 155 14.94 21.80 0.08
CA GLU A 155 15.89 20.78 0.55
C GLU A 155 16.88 20.40 -0.56
N LEU A 156 16.39 20.20 -1.78
CA LEU A 156 17.22 19.96 -2.96
C LEU A 156 18.17 21.14 -3.23
N SER A 157 17.70 22.37 -3.08
CA SER A 157 18.51 23.58 -3.23
C SER A 157 19.62 23.63 -2.18
N ARG A 158 19.33 23.28 -0.93
CA ARG A 158 20.33 23.18 0.14
C ARG A 158 21.41 22.14 -0.19
N LEU A 159 21.00 20.96 -0.65
CA LEU A 159 21.90 19.86 -1.00
C LEU A 159 22.75 20.19 -2.24
N ALA A 160 22.17 20.84 -3.24
CA ALA A 160 22.85 21.23 -4.47
C ALA A 160 23.81 22.42 -4.30
N GLY A 161 23.66 23.18 -3.22
CA GLY A 161 24.40 24.44 -3.05
C GLY A 161 24.07 25.49 -4.11
N GLY A 162 22.81 25.48 -4.61
CA GLY A 162 22.28 26.37 -5.62
C GLY A 162 20.76 26.31 -5.65
N LYS A 163 20.10 27.22 -6.36
CA LYS A 163 18.64 27.23 -6.46
C LYS A 163 18.18 26.10 -7.37
N VAL A 164 17.38 25.19 -6.85
CA VAL A 164 16.74 24.09 -7.62
C VAL A 164 15.24 24.32 -7.64
N THR A 165 14.64 24.27 -8.82
CA THR A 165 13.20 24.51 -9.02
C THR A 165 12.64 23.56 -10.07
N TYR A 166 11.31 23.45 -10.07
CA TYR A 166 10.56 22.77 -11.11
C TYR A 166 10.53 23.61 -12.38
N ASN A 167 10.67 22.95 -13.52
CA ASN A 167 10.46 23.55 -14.83
C ASN A 167 9.51 22.69 -15.65
N ASP A 168 8.39 23.26 -16.06
CA ASP A 168 7.26 22.57 -16.70
C ASP A 168 7.34 22.52 -18.23
N ASP A 169 8.49 22.81 -18.82
CA ASP A 169 8.60 23.04 -20.27
C ASP A 169 8.25 21.87 -21.19
N THR A 170 8.00 20.64 -20.70
CA THR A 170 7.86 19.49 -21.61
C THR A 170 7.05 18.29 -21.12
N GLY A 171 5.93 18.45 -20.44
CA GLY A 171 4.99 17.33 -20.25
C GLY A 171 5.38 16.27 -19.20
N GLU A 172 5.00 15.05 -19.35
CA GLU A 172 4.79 13.98 -18.35
C GLU A 172 5.89 13.70 -17.30
N THR A 173 7.15 14.07 -17.52
CA THR A 173 8.24 13.73 -16.59
C THR A 173 8.75 14.89 -15.75
N GLY A 174 8.36 16.12 -16.06
CA GLY A 174 8.88 17.32 -15.42
C GLY A 174 10.40 17.49 -15.57
N ARG A 175 10.88 18.72 -15.55
CA ARG A 175 12.31 19.03 -15.55
C ARG A 175 12.71 19.71 -14.26
N VAL A 176 13.97 19.58 -13.90
CA VAL A 176 14.59 20.37 -12.83
C VAL A 176 15.37 21.51 -13.48
N ALA A 177 15.27 22.70 -12.92
CA ALA A 177 16.14 23.82 -13.23
C ALA A 177 17.07 24.06 -12.04
N ILE A 178 18.36 24.05 -12.29
CA ILE A 178 19.41 24.30 -11.29
C ILE A 178 20.10 25.58 -11.68
N VAL A 179 20.00 26.62 -10.85
CA VAL A 179 20.69 27.88 -11.03
C VAL A 179 21.78 28.00 -9.97
N ARG A 180 23.00 28.21 -10.44
CA ARG A 180 24.17 28.38 -9.56
C ARG A 180 25.03 29.54 -10.02
N GLU A 181 25.32 30.43 -9.09
CA GLU A 181 26.32 31.48 -9.30
C GLU A 181 27.72 30.87 -9.36
N MET A 182 28.44 31.15 -10.39
CA MET A 182 29.83 30.73 -10.57
C MET A 182 30.70 31.95 -10.90
N THR A 183 31.98 31.92 -10.52
CA THR A 183 32.93 32.95 -10.91
C THR A 183 33.72 32.46 -12.12
N VAL A 184 33.54 33.11 -13.25
CA VAL A 184 34.26 32.83 -14.48
C VAL A 184 35.10 34.06 -14.84
N LEU A 185 36.42 33.89 -14.93
CA LEU A 185 37.37 35.00 -15.25
C LEU A 185 37.21 36.22 -14.34
N GLY A 186 36.81 36.03 -13.08
CA GLY A 186 36.62 37.12 -12.13
C GLY A 186 35.25 37.80 -12.14
N ALA A 187 34.39 37.46 -13.10
CA ALA A 187 33.00 37.91 -13.16
C ALA A 187 32.06 36.85 -12.51
N ARG A 188 31.07 37.31 -11.79
CA ARG A 188 29.99 36.44 -11.29
C ARG A 188 28.97 36.28 -12.39
N VAL A 189 28.65 35.03 -12.70
CA VAL A 189 27.70 34.67 -13.76
C VAL A 189 26.75 33.58 -13.25
N ASP A 190 25.52 33.66 -13.67
CA ASP A 190 24.52 32.64 -13.35
C ASP A 190 24.50 31.54 -14.41
N VAL A 191 24.84 30.32 -14.00
CA VAL A 191 24.72 29.14 -14.85
C VAL A 191 23.38 28.50 -14.54
N SER A 192 22.49 28.48 -15.52
CA SER A 192 21.21 27.79 -15.46
C SER A 192 21.29 26.47 -16.22
N ILE A 193 20.94 25.37 -15.58
CA ILE A 193 20.90 24.02 -16.16
C ILE A 193 19.52 23.48 -15.99
N THR A 194 18.88 23.07 -17.08
CA THR A 194 17.61 22.32 -17.03
C THR A 194 17.85 20.90 -17.52
N ALA A 195 17.25 19.91 -16.82
CA ALA A 195 17.40 18.51 -17.18
C ALA A 195 16.23 17.68 -16.64
N VAL A 196 16.03 16.50 -17.21
CA VAL A 196 15.10 15.50 -16.69
C VAL A 196 15.84 14.66 -15.65
N PRO A 197 15.37 14.64 -14.37
CA PRO A 197 15.98 13.82 -13.34
C PRO A 197 15.67 12.34 -13.55
N GLY A 198 16.60 11.49 -13.20
CA GLY A 198 16.46 10.05 -13.21
C GLY A 198 17.36 9.40 -12.17
N VAL A 199 17.28 8.11 -12.03
CA VAL A 199 18.15 7.35 -11.14
C VAL A 199 18.77 6.17 -11.86
N LYS A 200 20.05 5.93 -11.59
CA LYS A 200 20.70 4.70 -12.02
C LYS A 200 20.55 3.66 -10.92
N THR A 201 19.65 2.72 -11.14
CA THR A 201 19.24 1.68 -10.17
C THR A 201 20.42 0.96 -9.53
N THR A 202 21.43 0.59 -10.32
CA THR A 202 22.61 -0.16 -9.84
C THR A 202 23.57 0.61 -8.95
N SER A 203 23.60 1.95 -9.05
CA SER A 203 24.56 2.79 -8.33
C SER A 203 23.93 3.84 -7.44
N ARG A 204 22.59 3.89 -7.37
CA ARG A 204 21.82 4.89 -6.60
C ARG A 204 22.19 6.35 -6.93
N ARG A 205 22.86 6.55 -8.07
CA ARG A 205 23.24 7.89 -8.53
C ARG A 205 22.09 8.57 -9.24
N VAL A 206 21.89 9.81 -8.89
CA VAL A 206 20.99 10.68 -9.66
C VAL A 206 21.61 10.92 -11.03
N THR A 207 20.80 10.81 -12.06
CA THR A 207 21.16 11.09 -13.45
C THR A 207 20.36 12.29 -13.96
N LEU A 208 20.94 13.04 -14.86
CA LEU A 208 20.31 14.18 -15.51
C LEU A 208 20.36 13.93 -17.02
N SER A 209 19.20 13.66 -17.61
CA SER A 209 19.07 13.41 -19.06
C SER A 209 18.53 14.64 -19.79
N SER A 210 18.79 14.68 -21.10
CA SER A 210 18.38 15.79 -21.96
C SER A 210 18.73 17.16 -21.35
N PRO A 211 19.98 17.38 -20.93
CA PRO A 211 20.35 18.63 -20.30
C PRO A 211 20.38 19.76 -21.32
N SER A 212 19.99 20.96 -20.90
CA SER A 212 20.28 22.21 -21.58
C SER A 212 20.81 23.20 -20.57
N ALA A 213 21.77 24.03 -20.96
CA ALA A 213 22.29 25.04 -20.06
C ALA A 213 22.51 26.37 -20.78
N SER A 214 22.42 27.43 -20.00
CA SER A 214 22.72 28.78 -20.45
C SER A 214 23.58 29.52 -19.41
N LEU A 215 24.36 30.46 -19.90
CA LEU A 215 25.14 31.40 -19.14
C LEU A 215 24.57 32.78 -19.44
N ASP A 216 23.92 33.43 -18.48
CA ASP A 216 23.23 34.72 -18.72
C ASP A 216 22.38 34.67 -20.02
N ASP A 217 21.54 33.61 -20.14
CA ASP A 217 20.68 33.30 -21.29
C ASP A 217 21.41 32.95 -22.63
N ILE A 218 22.72 32.87 -22.64
CA ILE A 218 23.49 32.40 -23.81
C ILE A 218 23.62 30.86 -23.71
N PRO A 219 23.16 30.10 -24.72
CA PRO A 219 23.26 28.64 -24.70
C PRO A 219 24.70 28.15 -24.59
N ILE A 220 24.94 27.19 -23.68
CA ILE A 220 26.25 26.53 -23.54
C ILE A 220 26.24 25.27 -24.42
N PRO A 221 27.28 25.07 -25.26
CA PRO A 221 27.41 23.84 -26.04
C PRO A 221 27.48 22.58 -25.17
N ASP A 222 26.84 21.49 -25.62
CA ASP A 222 26.72 20.22 -24.89
C ASP A 222 28.09 19.64 -24.47
N VAL A 223 29.12 19.85 -25.24
CA VAL A 223 30.51 19.39 -24.95
C VAL A 223 31.02 19.94 -23.61
N LEU A 224 30.60 21.14 -23.24
CA LEU A 224 31.00 21.81 -22.00
C LEU A 224 30.08 21.44 -20.82
N LEU A 225 28.91 20.91 -21.10
CA LEU A 225 27.92 20.52 -20.06
C LEU A 225 28.32 19.27 -19.30
N LYS A 226 28.91 18.30 -19.98
CA LYS A 226 29.23 17.00 -19.39
C LYS A 226 30.05 17.10 -18.11
N PRO A 227 31.19 17.79 -18.03
CA PRO A 227 31.97 17.90 -16.79
C PRO A 227 31.23 18.65 -15.69
N ILE A 228 30.36 19.60 -16.02
CA ILE A 228 29.53 20.32 -15.04
C ILE A 228 28.48 19.37 -14.45
N LEU A 229 27.80 18.60 -15.29
CA LEU A 229 26.80 17.60 -14.87
C LEU A 229 27.44 16.50 -14.05
N ASP A 230 28.59 15.98 -14.46
CA ASP A 230 29.33 14.96 -13.72
C ASP A 230 29.72 15.48 -12.31
N GLY A 231 30.12 16.76 -12.23
CA GLY A 231 30.42 17.43 -10.97
C GLY A 231 29.19 17.58 -10.04
N ILE A 232 28.02 17.80 -10.60
CA ILE A 232 26.76 17.89 -9.85
C ILE A 232 26.30 16.48 -9.43
N THR A 233 26.17 15.56 -10.39
CA THR A 233 25.59 14.24 -10.14
C THR A 233 26.47 13.33 -9.28
N SER A 234 27.81 13.52 -9.29
CA SER A 234 28.74 12.78 -8.44
C SER A 234 28.51 13.01 -6.94
N ARG A 235 27.93 14.14 -6.57
CA ARG A 235 27.61 14.51 -5.19
C ARG A 235 26.24 14.00 -4.72
N PHE A 236 25.37 13.61 -5.67
CA PHE A 236 24.02 13.15 -5.40
C PHE A 236 23.94 11.62 -5.50
N THR A 237 24.29 10.96 -4.40
CA THR A 237 24.01 9.55 -4.22
C THR A 237 22.86 9.41 -3.25
N LEU A 238 21.81 8.71 -3.67
CA LEU A 238 20.65 8.46 -2.81
C LEU A 238 21.02 7.50 -1.67
N PRO A 239 20.37 7.59 -0.50
CA PRO A 239 20.63 6.72 0.63
C PRO A 239 20.52 5.23 0.26
N ASP A 240 21.23 4.37 0.98
CA ASP A 240 21.08 2.93 0.86
C ASP A 240 19.82 2.48 1.60
N LEU A 241 18.91 1.87 0.89
CA LEU A 241 17.67 1.34 1.45
C LEU A 241 17.72 -0.19 1.65
N GLY A 242 18.94 -0.75 1.70
CA GLY A 242 19.14 -2.19 1.86
C GLY A 242 18.69 -2.97 0.62
N ASN A 243 17.64 -3.77 0.75
CA ASN A 243 17.11 -4.60 -0.34
C ASN A 243 16.18 -3.84 -1.30
N LEU A 244 15.86 -2.58 -1.01
CA LEU A 244 15.03 -1.75 -1.88
C LEU A 244 15.88 -1.09 -2.97
N HIS A 245 15.31 -0.96 -4.16
CA HIS A 245 15.93 -0.31 -5.31
C HIS A 245 15.11 0.90 -5.74
N TYR A 246 15.81 1.96 -6.10
CA TYR A 246 15.15 3.13 -6.68
C TYR A 246 14.72 2.81 -8.11
N GLU A 247 13.44 2.97 -8.41
CA GLU A 247 12.89 2.71 -9.74
C GLU A 247 12.88 3.97 -10.61
N SER A 248 12.46 5.11 -10.05
CA SER A 248 12.33 6.35 -10.80
C SER A 248 12.46 7.57 -9.91
N LEU A 249 12.87 8.69 -10.54
CA LEU A 249 12.76 10.04 -9.99
C LEU A 249 11.91 10.87 -10.94
N LYS A 250 10.93 11.59 -10.40
CA LYS A 250 10.05 12.47 -11.17
C LYS A 250 10.01 13.86 -10.56
N ALA A 251 10.27 14.87 -11.35
CA ALA A 251 10.07 16.24 -10.91
C ALA A 251 8.57 16.58 -10.95
N THR A 252 8.07 17.17 -9.88
CA THR A 252 6.70 17.65 -9.73
C THR A 252 6.70 19.09 -9.22
N PRO A 253 5.62 19.86 -9.34
CA PRO A 253 5.56 21.21 -8.77
C PRO A 253 5.91 21.29 -7.28
N GLN A 254 5.69 20.21 -6.53
CA GLN A 254 5.89 20.15 -5.07
C GLN A 254 7.30 19.70 -4.66
N GLY A 255 8.02 19.00 -5.53
CA GLY A 255 9.34 18.43 -5.24
C GLY A 255 9.73 17.32 -6.21
N LEU A 256 10.80 16.62 -5.86
CA LEU A 256 11.35 15.48 -6.58
C LEU A 256 10.97 14.18 -5.88
#